data_64d0f9812d485935a28cc8308dc221a6
#
_entry.id   64d0f9812d485935a28cc8308dc221a6
#
_cell.length_a   1.000
_cell.length_b   1.000
_cell.length_c   1.000
_cell.angle_alpha   90.00
_cell.angle_beta   90.00
_cell.angle_gamma   90.00
#
_symmetry.space_group_name_H-M   'P 1'
#
loop_
_entity.id
_entity.type
_entity.pdbx_description
1 polymer ?
#
loop_
_entity_poly.entity_id
_entity_poly.type
_entity_poly.pdbx_seq_one_letter_code
_entity_poly.pdbx_strand_id
1 'polypeptide(L)'
;MSKPKLRYDTYYQYDELTKALQDLAAAYPELCQLGSIGQSWEGREVWYVTLTNQATGPHSEKPAIYIDGNTHAGEVTGSMTALYTIDYLLRNYGHDPEVTWLLDTRTFYVVPRVNPDGAELYLTTPYMLRSSVRPWPYDDVSDMPGLYPEDIDGDGYILQMRVRDDLKGEWKVSSRDPRIMVPRLMDDRSGPFYRLYTEGLIHDYEGEPFTVRPTPWGLDLNRNFPSQWHPKIRGGGDYPASEPEVKNVVDFI
;
A
#
# COMPACT_ATOMS: atom_id res chain seq x y z
N MET A 1 -12.53 -12.21 -28.60
CA MET A 1 -11.16 -11.76 -28.25
C MET A 1 -10.48 -12.88 -27.47
N SER A 2 -9.13 -12.96 -27.51
CA SER A 2 -8.40 -13.94 -26.68
C SER A 2 -8.49 -13.52 -25.20
N LYS A 3 -8.68 -14.50 -24.29
CA LYS A 3 -8.68 -14.24 -22.84
C LYS A 3 -7.31 -13.68 -22.41
N PRO A 4 -7.25 -12.61 -21.59
CA PRO A 4 -5.98 -12.03 -21.16
C PRO A 4 -5.19 -13.03 -20.32
N LYS A 5 -3.86 -13.04 -20.49
CA LYS A 5 -2.97 -13.91 -19.70
C LYS A 5 -2.31 -13.06 -18.63
N LEU A 6 -2.84 -13.09 -17.41
CA LEU A 6 -2.28 -12.37 -16.27
C LEU A 6 -1.11 -13.14 -15.64
N ARG A 7 -0.22 -12.40 -15.00
CA ARG A 7 0.92 -12.91 -14.23
C ARG A 7 0.68 -12.67 -12.74
N TYR A 8 1.07 -13.65 -11.91
CA TYR A 8 0.94 -13.56 -10.45
C TYR A 8 2.27 -13.84 -9.74
N ASP A 9 3.36 -13.80 -10.50
CA ASP A 9 4.75 -13.91 -10.03
C ASP A 9 5.43 -12.54 -9.89
N THR A 10 4.69 -11.45 -10.06
CA THR A 10 5.13 -10.06 -9.91
C THR A 10 4.00 -9.19 -9.36
N TYR A 11 4.33 -8.04 -8.79
CA TYR A 11 3.37 -7.02 -8.43
C TYR A 11 3.22 -6.02 -9.58
N TYR A 12 1.98 -5.70 -9.93
CA TYR A 12 1.67 -4.78 -11.02
C TYR A 12 1.82 -3.33 -10.56
N GLN A 13 2.50 -2.51 -11.37
CA GLN A 13 2.42 -1.07 -11.28
C GLN A 13 1.03 -0.58 -11.73
N TYR A 14 0.76 0.72 -11.58
CA TYR A 14 -0.57 1.28 -11.83
C TYR A 14 -1.06 1.03 -13.27
N ASP A 15 -0.22 1.31 -14.26
CA ASP A 15 -0.59 1.15 -15.68
C ASP A 15 -0.81 -0.32 -16.05
N GLU A 16 -0.02 -1.23 -15.50
CA GLU A 16 -0.17 -2.67 -15.71
C GLU A 16 -1.48 -3.19 -15.12
N LEU A 17 -1.83 -2.76 -13.89
CA LEU A 17 -3.09 -3.10 -13.25
C LEU A 17 -4.28 -2.53 -14.04
N THR A 18 -4.22 -1.26 -14.41
CA THR A 18 -5.23 -0.58 -15.23
C THR A 18 -5.48 -1.35 -16.53
N LYS A 19 -4.41 -1.69 -17.25
CA LYS A 19 -4.51 -2.47 -18.47
C LYS A 19 -5.11 -3.85 -18.24
N ALA A 20 -4.71 -4.54 -17.19
CA ALA A 20 -5.25 -5.86 -16.85
C ALA A 20 -6.77 -5.82 -16.61
N LEU A 21 -7.26 -4.80 -15.89
CA LEU A 21 -8.69 -4.61 -15.64
C LEU A 21 -9.46 -4.28 -16.92
N GLN A 22 -8.92 -3.42 -17.77
CA GLN A 22 -9.51 -3.09 -19.08
C GLN A 22 -9.58 -4.33 -19.99
N ASP A 23 -8.51 -5.10 -20.05
CA ASP A 23 -8.45 -6.31 -20.85
C ASP A 23 -9.45 -7.38 -20.36
N LEU A 24 -9.64 -7.52 -19.02
CA LEU A 24 -10.65 -8.42 -18.45
C LEU A 24 -12.06 -7.96 -18.77
N ALA A 25 -12.38 -6.69 -18.59
CA ALA A 25 -13.70 -6.16 -18.92
C ALA A 25 -14.02 -6.33 -20.42
N ALA A 26 -13.04 -6.09 -21.29
CA ALA A 26 -13.20 -6.29 -22.74
C ALA A 26 -13.36 -7.77 -23.15
N ALA A 27 -12.72 -8.70 -22.40
CA ALA A 27 -12.80 -10.13 -22.70
C ALA A 27 -14.07 -10.80 -22.18
N TYR A 28 -14.73 -10.22 -21.15
CA TYR A 28 -15.92 -10.77 -20.49
C TYR A 28 -17.03 -9.71 -20.33
N PRO A 29 -17.50 -9.06 -21.41
CA PRO A 29 -18.41 -7.91 -21.33
C PRO A 29 -19.76 -8.23 -20.66
N GLU A 30 -20.21 -9.49 -20.69
CA GLU A 30 -21.47 -9.94 -20.07
C GLU A 30 -21.35 -10.17 -18.55
N LEU A 31 -20.12 -10.29 -18.03
CA LEU A 31 -19.85 -10.65 -16.65
C LEU A 31 -19.08 -9.57 -15.88
N CYS A 32 -18.34 -8.70 -16.57
CA CYS A 32 -17.41 -7.74 -15.99
C CYS A 32 -17.60 -6.35 -16.55
N GLN A 33 -17.86 -5.38 -15.68
CA GLN A 33 -17.89 -3.98 -16.02
C GLN A 33 -16.82 -3.24 -15.22
N LEU A 34 -16.01 -2.41 -15.89
CA LEU A 34 -15.00 -1.56 -15.28
C LEU A 34 -15.57 -0.16 -15.08
N GLY A 35 -15.35 0.42 -13.90
CA GLY A 35 -15.66 1.79 -13.55
C GLY A 35 -14.59 2.39 -12.63
N SER A 36 -14.76 3.67 -12.31
CA SER A 36 -13.95 4.37 -11.31
C SER A 36 -14.85 4.87 -10.20
N ILE A 37 -14.38 4.78 -8.94
CA ILE A 37 -15.04 5.38 -7.79
C ILE A 37 -14.58 6.82 -7.53
N GLY A 38 -13.62 7.32 -8.30
CA GLY A 38 -13.05 8.67 -8.22
C GLY A 38 -11.53 8.64 -8.37
N GLN A 39 -10.91 9.77 -8.08
CA GLN A 39 -9.46 9.94 -8.22
C GLN A 39 -8.76 9.99 -6.87
N SER A 40 -7.50 9.52 -6.84
CA SER A 40 -6.59 9.64 -5.71
C SER A 40 -6.05 11.07 -5.57
N TRP A 41 -5.22 11.30 -4.56
CA TRP A 41 -4.58 12.60 -4.32
C TRP A 41 -3.76 13.10 -5.53
N GLU A 42 -3.02 12.21 -6.22
CA GLU A 42 -2.25 12.55 -7.43
C GLU A 42 -3.05 12.44 -8.73
N GLY A 43 -4.36 12.20 -8.65
CA GLY A 43 -5.26 12.16 -9.80
C GLY A 43 -5.31 10.84 -10.56
N ARG A 44 -4.83 9.74 -9.98
CA ARG A 44 -5.02 8.39 -10.55
C ARG A 44 -6.43 7.89 -10.28
N GLU A 45 -7.05 7.25 -11.28
CA GLU A 45 -8.36 6.63 -11.11
C GLU A 45 -8.29 5.49 -10.07
N VAL A 46 -9.23 5.47 -9.14
CA VAL A 46 -9.45 4.34 -8.23
C VAL A 46 -10.43 3.40 -8.91
N TRP A 47 -9.89 2.39 -9.58
CA TRP A 47 -10.67 1.46 -10.39
C TRP A 47 -11.48 0.49 -9.53
N TYR A 48 -12.70 0.19 -9.99
CA TYR A 48 -13.47 -0.95 -9.51
C TYR A 48 -14.02 -1.77 -10.67
N VAL A 49 -14.34 -3.02 -10.40
CA VAL A 49 -15.09 -3.87 -11.32
C VAL A 49 -16.38 -4.35 -10.65
N THR A 50 -17.45 -4.41 -11.45
CA THR A 50 -18.67 -5.11 -11.12
C THR A 50 -18.67 -6.47 -11.81
N LEU A 51 -18.73 -7.55 -11.01
CA LEU A 51 -18.78 -8.91 -11.51
C LEU A 51 -20.16 -9.51 -11.23
N THR A 52 -20.88 -9.86 -12.27
CA THR A 52 -22.18 -10.53 -12.21
C THR A 52 -22.59 -10.96 -13.63
N ASN A 53 -23.39 -12.01 -13.77
CA ASN A 53 -24.03 -12.29 -15.04
C ASN A 53 -25.20 -11.32 -15.25
N GLN A 54 -25.05 -10.39 -16.20
CA GLN A 54 -26.06 -9.38 -16.51
C GLN A 54 -27.33 -9.98 -17.10
N ALA A 55 -27.25 -11.14 -17.74
CA ALA A 55 -28.42 -11.82 -18.32
C ALA A 55 -29.40 -12.37 -17.26
N THR A 56 -28.96 -12.53 -16.01
CA THR A 56 -29.80 -13.02 -14.91
C THR A 56 -30.39 -11.91 -14.04
N GLY A 57 -30.21 -10.66 -14.43
CA GLY A 57 -30.77 -9.46 -13.77
C GLY A 57 -29.73 -8.39 -13.49
N PRO A 58 -30.18 -7.15 -13.19
CA PRO A 58 -29.27 -6.05 -12.94
C PRO A 58 -28.45 -6.24 -11.65
N HIS A 59 -27.21 -5.77 -11.68
CA HIS A 59 -26.29 -5.92 -10.54
C HIS A 59 -26.82 -5.30 -9.25
N SER A 60 -27.61 -4.21 -9.33
CA SER A 60 -28.17 -3.49 -8.18
C SER A 60 -29.31 -4.21 -7.47
N GLU A 61 -29.90 -5.22 -8.09
CA GLU A 61 -31.00 -6.02 -7.51
C GLU A 61 -30.53 -7.35 -6.90
N LYS A 62 -29.26 -7.67 -7.02
CA LYS A 62 -28.67 -8.87 -6.44
C LYS A 62 -27.98 -8.58 -5.11
N PRO A 63 -27.99 -9.52 -4.16
CA PRO A 63 -27.13 -9.40 -2.97
C PRO A 63 -25.69 -9.22 -3.37
N ALA A 64 -25.01 -8.24 -2.76
CA ALA A 64 -23.68 -7.84 -3.18
C ALA A 64 -22.62 -8.22 -2.14
N ILE A 65 -21.40 -8.44 -2.64
CA ILE A 65 -20.17 -8.58 -1.87
C ILE A 65 -19.23 -7.47 -2.29
N TYR A 66 -18.74 -6.68 -1.32
CA TYR A 66 -17.69 -5.69 -1.53
C TYR A 66 -16.33 -6.27 -1.12
N ILE A 67 -15.33 -6.10 -1.98
CA ILE A 67 -13.95 -6.53 -1.77
C ILE A 67 -13.04 -5.36 -2.14
N ASP A 68 -12.13 -4.98 -1.24
CA ASP A 68 -11.09 -4.03 -1.56
C ASP A 68 -9.70 -4.54 -1.17
N GLY A 69 -8.67 -3.86 -1.66
CA GLY A 69 -7.29 -4.14 -1.33
C GLY A 69 -6.40 -2.91 -1.40
N ASN A 70 -5.21 -3.02 -0.80
CA ASN A 70 -4.14 -2.04 -0.90
C ASN A 70 -4.53 -0.63 -0.40
N THR A 71 -5.19 -0.55 0.75
CA THR A 71 -5.41 0.70 1.47
C THR A 71 -4.09 1.26 2.01
N HIS A 72 -3.19 0.38 2.48
CA HIS A 72 -1.84 0.77 2.87
C HIS A 72 -0.88 0.53 1.70
N ALA A 73 0.04 1.46 1.50
CA ALA A 73 0.90 1.53 0.32
C ALA A 73 1.67 0.23 0.02
N GLY A 74 2.32 -0.36 1.03
CA GLY A 74 3.13 -1.58 0.87
C GLY A 74 2.34 -2.89 0.84
N GLU A 75 1.01 -2.87 1.03
CA GLU A 75 0.18 -4.08 1.06
C GLU A 75 -0.27 -4.51 -0.35
N VAL A 76 0.66 -4.47 -1.30
CA VAL A 76 0.41 -4.73 -2.73
C VAL A 76 -0.05 -6.16 -3.04
N THR A 77 0.18 -7.11 -2.13
CA THR A 77 -0.38 -8.47 -2.22
C THR A 77 -1.91 -8.44 -2.19
N GLY A 78 -2.53 -7.53 -1.43
CA GLY A 78 -3.97 -7.34 -1.39
C GLY A 78 -4.54 -6.96 -2.76
N SER A 79 -3.85 -6.05 -3.47
CA SER A 79 -4.19 -5.68 -4.85
C SER A 79 -4.14 -6.87 -5.81
N MET A 80 -3.08 -7.69 -5.73
CA MET A 80 -2.92 -8.87 -6.58
C MET A 80 -3.93 -9.98 -6.23
N THR A 81 -4.28 -10.13 -4.95
CA THR A 81 -5.31 -11.07 -4.51
C THR A 81 -6.69 -10.69 -5.05
N ALA A 82 -7.02 -9.39 -5.01
CA ALA A 82 -8.26 -8.88 -5.59
C ALA A 82 -8.30 -9.11 -7.11
N LEU A 83 -7.21 -8.81 -7.82
CA LEU A 83 -7.09 -9.08 -9.26
C LEU A 83 -7.21 -10.57 -9.58
N TYR A 84 -6.57 -11.45 -8.78
CA TYR A 84 -6.70 -12.90 -8.92
C TYR A 84 -8.16 -13.36 -8.72
N THR A 85 -8.86 -12.81 -7.74
CA THR A 85 -10.27 -13.12 -7.49
C THR A 85 -11.14 -12.77 -8.69
N ILE A 86 -10.93 -11.60 -9.29
CA ILE A 86 -11.60 -11.19 -10.52
C ILE A 86 -11.35 -12.20 -11.65
N ASP A 87 -10.09 -12.49 -11.94
CA ASP A 87 -9.69 -13.41 -13.02
C ASP A 87 -10.21 -14.84 -12.76
N TYR A 88 -10.14 -15.32 -11.52
CA TYR A 88 -10.64 -16.62 -11.12
C TYR A 88 -12.15 -16.77 -11.38
N LEU A 89 -12.95 -15.81 -10.94
CA LEU A 89 -14.39 -15.82 -11.13
C LEU A 89 -14.76 -15.80 -12.63
N LEU A 90 -14.10 -14.94 -13.40
CA LEU A 90 -14.36 -14.81 -14.84
C LEU A 90 -13.96 -16.06 -15.63
N ARG A 91 -12.81 -16.68 -15.32
CA ARG A 91 -12.35 -17.87 -16.05
C ARG A 91 -13.13 -19.11 -15.75
N ASN A 92 -13.65 -19.24 -14.53
CA ASN A 92 -14.35 -20.43 -14.09
C ASN A 92 -15.87 -20.37 -14.29
N TYR A 93 -16.41 -19.21 -14.68
CA TYR A 93 -17.82 -19.10 -15.05
C TYR A 93 -18.17 -20.05 -16.21
N GLY A 94 -19.23 -20.84 -16.03
CA GLY A 94 -19.66 -21.89 -16.97
C GLY A 94 -18.85 -23.19 -16.90
N HIS A 95 -17.80 -23.24 -16.07
CA HIS A 95 -16.95 -24.42 -15.86
C HIS A 95 -17.06 -24.99 -14.44
N ASP A 96 -17.09 -24.08 -13.45
CA ASP A 96 -17.31 -24.39 -12.05
C ASP A 96 -18.76 -24.06 -11.68
N PRO A 97 -19.54 -25.03 -11.18
CA PRO A 97 -20.95 -24.81 -10.82
C PRO A 97 -21.16 -23.79 -9.71
N GLU A 98 -20.23 -23.71 -8.73
CA GLU A 98 -20.30 -22.77 -7.62
C GLU A 98 -20.03 -21.34 -8.10
N VAL A 99 -18.99 -21.15 -8.91
CA VAL A 99 -18.67 -19.85 -9.52
C VAL A 99 -19.81 -19.38 -10.43
N THR A 100 -20.37 -20.29 -11.21
CA THR A 100 -21.50 -19.97 -12.09
C THR A 100 -22.71 -19.53 -11.27
N TRP A 101 -23.06 -20.29 -10.23
CA TRP A 101 -24.16 -19.92 -9.33
C TRP A 101 -23.91 -18.57 -8.63
N LEU A 102 -22.66 -18.32 -8.18
CA LEU A 102 -22.30 -17.04 -7.56
C LEU A 102 -22.54 -15.87 -8.50
N LEU A 103 -22.01 -15.90 -9.73
CA LEU A 103 -22.18 -14.81 -10.69
C LEU A 103 -23.61 -14.69 -11.24
N ASP A 104 -24.38 -15.77 -11.29
CA ASP A 104 -25.78 -15.72 -11.69
C ASP A 104 -26.69 -15.09 -10.62
N THR A 105 -26.34 -15.22 -9.34
CA THR A 105 -27.22 -14.84 -8.23
C THR A 105 -26.68 -13.73 -7.33
N ARG A 106 -25.42 -13.31 -7.50
CA ARG A 106 -24.73 -12.30 -6.67
C ARG A 106 -24.04 -11.27 -7.54
N THR A 107 -23.70 -10.16 -6.92
CA THR A 107 -22.82 -9.13 -7.48
C THR A 107 -21.57 -9.01 -6.61
N PHE A 108 -20.41 -8.92 -7.24
CA PHE A 108 -19.15 -8.57 -6.57
C PHE A 108 -18.73 -7.18 -7.05
N TYR A 109 -18.54 -6.27 -6.11
CA TYR A 109 -17.87 -4.99 -6.34
C TYR A 109 -16.45 -5.11 -5.81
N VAL A 110 -15.47 -5.07 -6.70
CA VAL A 110 -14.07 -5.28 -6.34
C VAL A 110 -13.26 -4.02 -6.66
N VAL A 111 -12.63 -3.43 -5.65
CA VAL A 111 -11.68 -2.31 -5.76
C VAL A 111 -10.27 -2.86 -5.51
N PRO A 112 -9.51 -3.24 -6.56
CA PRO A 112 -8.23 -3.93 -6.36
C PRO A 112 -7.18 -3.09 -5.66
N ARG A 113 -7.25 -1.76 -5.78
CA ARG A 113 -6.26 -0.84 -5.22
C ARG A 113 -6.93 0.47 -4.80
N VAL A 114 -7.17 0.60 -3.50
CA VAL A 114 -7.76 1.81 -2.91
C VAL A 114 -6.78 2.97 -2.95
N ASN A 115 -5.49 2.71 -2.72
CA ASN A 115 -4.43 3.71 -2.68
C ASN A 115 -3.43 3.52 -3.82
N PRO A 116 -3.75 3.99 -5.04
CA PRO A 116 -2.88 3.81 -6.19
C PRO A 116 -1.58 4.60 -6.07
N ASP A 117 -1.60 5.79 -5.47
CA ASP A 117 -0.42 6.65 -5.35
C ASP A 117 0.61 6.08 -4.38
N GLY A 118 0.15 5.65 -3.21
CA GLY A 118 1.03 5.02 -2.23
C GLY A 118 1.62 3.71 -2.73
N ALA A 119 0.82 2.90 -3.43
CA ALA A 119 1.30 1.65 -4.02
C ALA A 119 2.34 1.89 -5.12
N GLU A 120 2.14 2.92 -5.96
CA GLU A 120 3.08 3.27 -7.02
C GLU A 120 4.42 3.75 -6.45
N LEU A 121 4.38 4.65 -5.46
CA LEU A 121 5.60 5.09 -4.77
C LEU A 121 6.35 3.90 -4.15
N TYR A 122 5.65 2.99 -3.47
CA TYR A 122 6.25 1.80 -2.87
C TYR A 122 6.88 0.86 -3.89
N LEU A 123 6.26 0.70 -5.07
CA LEU A 123 6.74 -0.23 -6.12
C LEU A 123 7.86 0.34 -6.98
N THR A 124 8.01 1.67 -7.03
CA THR A 124 8.92 2.33 -7.99
C THR A 124 10.06 3.10 -7.34
N THR A 125 10.06 3.22 -6.02
CA THR A 125 11.09 3.97 -5.28
C THR A 125 11.57 3.18 -4.06
N PRO A 126 12.73 3.52 -3.46
CA PRO A 126 13.18 2.91 -2.21
C PRO A 126 12.40 3.38 -0.98
N TYR A 127 11.51 4.36 -1.12
CA TYR A 127 10.77 4.92 0.01
C TYR A 127 9.65 4.01 0.48
N MET A 128 9.47 3.97 1.79
CA MET A 128 8.35 3.29 2.45
C MET A 128 7.47 4.32 3.14
N LEU A 129 6.15 4.20 2.89
CA LEU A 129 5.15 5.00 3.58
C LEU A 129 4.01 4.10 4.07
N ARG A 130 3.30 4.56 5.10
CA ARG A 130 2.19 3.80 5.64
C ARG A 130 1.02 3.75 4.67
N SER A 131 0.63 4.92 4.11
CA SER A 131 -0.60 4.99 3.33
C SER A 131 -0.54 6.09 2.27
N SER A 132 -1.15 7.28 2.51
CA SER A 132 -1.25 8.36 1.52
C SER A 132 0.08 9.07 1.26
N VAL A 133 0.29 9.47 0.01
CA VAL A 133 1.42 10.33 -0.41
C VAL A 133 1.19 11.81 -0.10
N ARG A 134 -0.02 12.22 0.30
CA ARG A 134 -0.29 13.60 0.69
C ARG A 134 0.55 13.99 1.90
N PRO A 135 1.30 15.10 1.84
CA PRO A 135 2.03 15.62 3.01
C PRO A 135 1.07 15.91 4.17
N TRP A 136 1.41 15.40 5.36
CA TRP A 136 0.66 15.65 6.60
C TRP A 136 1.47 15.11 7.81
N PRO A 137 1.51 15.75 8.98
CA PRO A 137 0.88 17.04 9.29
C PRO A 137 1.70 18.24 8.81
N TYR A 138 2.83 18.03 8.16
CA TYR A 138 3.71 19.07 7.67
C TYR A 138 3.63 19.13 6.15
N ASP A 139 3.40 20.32 5.62
CA ASP A 139 3.35 20.53 4.17
C ASP A 139 4.73 20.36 3.53
N ASP A 140 5.77 20.78 4.23
CA ASP A 140 7.16 20.64 3.82
C ASP A 140 8.03 20.31 5.04
N VAL A 141 9.01 19.46 4.84
CA VAL A 141 9.99 19.05 5.84
C VAL A 141 11.43 19.19 5.31
N SER A 142 11.61 19.78 4.12
CA SER A 142 12.90 19.88 3.43
C SER A 142 13.96 20.67 4.21
N ASP A 143 13.53 21.70 4.94
CA ASP A 143 14.41 22.58 5.72
C ASP A 143 14.61 22.15 7.19
N MET A 144 14.04 20.99 7.59
CA MET A 144 14.21 20.51 8.95
C MET A 144 15.61 19.89 9.13
N PRO A 145 16.37 20.24 10.16
CA PRO A 145 17.67 19.62 10.43
C PRO A 145 17.49 18.15 10.83
N GLY A 146 18.46 17.31 10.51
CA GLY A 146 18.49 15.93 10.94
C GLY A 146 18.83 14.94 9.83
N LEU A 147 18.63 13.65 10.13
CA LEU A 147 18.87 12.55 9.21
C LEU A 147 17.70 12.40 8.22
N TYR A 148 18.02 12.52 6.95
CA TYR A 148 17.12 12.32 5.82
C TYR A 148 17.29 10.89 5.32
N PRO A 149 16.25 10.04 5.41
CA PRO A 149 16.30 8.70 4.83
C PRO A 149 16.54 8.77 3.31
N GLU A 150 17.57 8.10 2.85
CA GLU A 150 17.97 8.07 1.43
C GLU A 150 18.73 6.77 1.16
N ASP A 151 18.58 6.20 -0.03
CA ASP A 151 19.40 5.10 -0.54
C ASP A 151 20.78 5.65 -0.93
N ILE A 152 21.77 5.45 -0.08
CA ILE A 152 23.11 6.04 -0.22
C ILE A 152 23.99 5.19 -1.13
N ASP A 153 23.84 3.87 -1.10
CA ASP A 153 24.70 2.96 -1.86
C ASP A 153 24.11 2.56 -3.22
N GLY A 154 22.86 2.97 -3.50
CA GLY A 154 22.18 2.77 -4.79
C GLY A 154 21.72 1.33 -5.01
N ASP A 155 21.49 0.56 -3.94
CA ASP A 155 21.01 -0.82 -4.04
C ASP A 155 19.49 -0.93 -4.28
N GLY A 156 18.77 0.20 -4.24
CA GLY A 156 17.33 0.30 -4.44
C GLY A 156 16.52 0.17 -3.15
N TYR A 157 17.18 0.18 -1.99
CA TYR A 157 16.54 0.07 -0.69
C TYR A 157 17.09 1.11 0.28
N ILE A 158 16.26 1.64 1.15
CA ILE A 158 16.69 2.40 2.33
C ILE A 158 16.76 1.42 3.48
N LEU A 159 17.98 0.99 3.82
CA LEU A 159 18.23 0.00 4.84
C LEU A 159 18.55 0.63 6.21
N GLN A 160 19.18 -0.14 7.08
CA GLN A 160 19.71 0.36 8.34
C GLN A 160 21.24 0.39 8.31
N MET A 161 21.80 1.54 8.62
CA MET A 161 23.22 1.68 8.85
C MET A 161 23.57 1.46 10.33
N ARG A 162 24.70 0.79 10.61
CA ARG A 162 25.23 0.60 11.95
C ARG A 162 26.47 1.45 12.14
N VAL A 163 26.44 2.32 13.15
CA VAL A 163 27.57 3.16 13.53
C VAL A 163 28.19 2.62 14.81
N ARG A 164 29.50 2.33 14.78
CA ARG A 164 30.20 1.82 15.95
C ARG A 164 30.25 2.89 17.05
N ASP A 165 29.79 2.52 18.23
CA ASP A 165 29.86 3.32 19.45
C ASP A 165 30.02 2.39 20.64
N ASP A 166 31.26 2.14 21.03
CA ASP A 166 31.58 1.18 22.09
C ASP A 166 31.11 1.66 23.48
N LEU A 167 30.80 2.94 23.63
CA LEU A 167 30.32 3.52 24.89
C LEU A 167 28.78 3.48 25.00
N LYS A 168 28.11 4.04 24.02
CA LYS A 168 26.65 4.26 24.04
C LYS A 168 25.88 3.34 23.10
N GLY A 169 26.57 2.48 22.36
CA GLY A 169 25.92 1.52 21.44
C GLY A 169 25.00 0.57 22.19
N GLU A 170 23.78 0.46 21.73
CA GLU A 170 22.70 -0.36 22.30
C GLU A 170 22.56 -1.70 21.58
N TRP A 171 23.34 -1.93 20.54
CA TRP A 171 23.27 -3.10 19.68
C TRP A 171 24.64 -3.78 19.55
N LYS A 172 24.61 -5.08 19.32
CA LYS A 172 25.79 -5.91 18.96
C LYS A 172 25.44 -6.87 17.83
N VAL A 173 26.47 -7.35 17.13
CA VAL A 173 26.31 -8.39 16.11
C VAL A 173 25.91 -9.69 16.79
N SER A 174 24.91 -10.39 16.25
CA SER A 174 24.50 -11.70 16.74
C SER A 174 25.64 -12.73 16.59
N SER A 175 25.87 -13.53 17.63
CA SER A 175 26.82 -14.63 17.57
C SER A 175 26.36 -15.80 16.66
N ARG A 176 25.08 -15.83 16.29
CA ARG A 176 24.50 -16.87 15.44
C ARG A 176 24.56 -16.52 13.96
N ASP A 177 24.37 -15.25 13.62
CA ASP A 177 24.38 -14.76 12.24
C ASP A 177 24.93 -13.33 12.23
N PRO A 178 26.09 -13.07 11.56
CA PRO A 178 26.73 -11.75 11.55
C PRO A 178 25.95 -10.69 10.78
N ARG A 179 24.89 -11.06 10.05
CA ARG A 179 23.98 -10.13 9.36
C ARG A 179 22.92 -9.55 10.29
N ILE A 180 22.74 -10.14 11.49
CA ILE A 180 21.68 -9.77 12.43
C ILE A 180 22.29 -8.95 13.58
N MET A 181 21.66 -7.83 13.89
CA MET A 181 21.92 -7.04 15.09
C MET A 181 20.96 -7.45 16.20
N VAL A 182 21.48 -7.62 17.40
CA VAL A 182 20.69 -7.94 18.60
C VAL A 182 20.95 -6.88 19.68
N PRO A 183 19.96 -6.61 20.57
CA PRO A 183 20.16 -5.68 21.67
C PRO A 183 21.36 -6.07 22.55
N ARG A 184 22.13 -5.06 22.96
CA ARG A 184 23.17 -5.20 23.99
C ARG A 184 22.52 -5.48 25.34
N LEU A 185 22.97 -6.50 26.02
CA LEU A 185 22.55 -6.79 27.40
C LEU A 185 23.35 -5.93 28.40
N MET A 186 22.78 -5.69 29.57
CA MET A 186 23.43 -4.88 30.61
C MET A 186 24.74 -5.43 31.10
N ASP A 187 24.96 -6.75 31.01
CA ASP A 187 26.16 -7.48 31.39
C ASP A 187 27.19 -7.66 30.26
N ASP A 188 26.83 -7.24 29.03
CA ASP A 188 27.78 -7.25 27.91
C ASP A 188 28.91 -6.26 28.14
N ARG A 189 30.15 -6.77 28.33
CA ARG A 189 31.34 -6.00 28.65
C ARG A 189 32.30 -5.79 27.46
N SER A 190 32.18 -6.65 26.43
CA SER A 190 33.09 -6.68 25.30
C SER A 190 32.33 -6.33 24.01
N GLY A 191 32.73 -5.20 23.38
CA GLY A 191 32.23 -4.78 22.07
C GLY A 191 32.80 -5.60 20.91
N PRO A 192 32.59 -5.17 19.67
CA PRO A 192 32.08 -3.83 19.31
C PRO A 192 30.58 -3.67 19.54
N PHE A 193 30.19 -2.47 19.98
CA PHE A 193 28.79 -2.06 20.11
C PHE A 193 28.45 -1.01 19.08
N TYR A 194 27.15 -0.92 18.73
CA TYR A 194 26.67 -0.11 17.63
C TYR A 194 25.39 0.66 18.00
N ARG A 195 25.19 1.80 17.34
CA ARG A 195 23.88 2.43 17.17
C ARG A 195 23.36 2.07 15.79
N LEU A 196 22.05 1.96 15.68
CA LEU A 196 21.36 1.72 14.43
C LEU A 196 20.60 2.97 14.03
N TYR A 197 20.79 3.37 12.79
CA TYR A 197 20.10 4.49 12.16
C TYR A 197 19.49 4.02 10.84
N THR A 198 18.46 4.71 10.39
CA THR A 198 18.02 4.61 9.00
C THR A 198 19.16 5.09 8.10
N GLU A 199 19.35 4.43 6.98
CA GLU A 199 20.26 4.87 5.94
C GLU A 199 19.85 6.23 5.41
N GLY A 200 20.83 7.14 5.18
CA GLY A 200 20.53 8.49 4.73
C GLY A 200 21.64 9.50 4.99
N LEU A 201 21.36 10.76 4.68
CA LEU A 201 22.25 11.91 4.89
C LEU A 201 21.77 12.77 6.05
N ILE A 202 22.74 13.30 6.82
CA ILE A 202 22.44 14.25 7.89
C ILE A 202 22.68 15.66 7.35
N HIS A 203 21.63 16.46 7.32
CA HIS A 203 21.72 17.87 6.98
C HIS A 203 21.94 18.70 8.25
N ASP A 204 22.78 19.74 8.13
CA ASP A 204 23.11 20.67 9.20
C ASP A 204 23.60 19.96 10.48
N TYR A 205 24.57 19.05 10.30
CA TYR A 205 25.11 18.26 11.40
C TYR A 205 25.89 19.13 12.39
N GLU A 206 25.35 19.32 13.58
CA GLU A 206 25.97 20.08 14.68
C GLU A 206 26.54 19.15 15.77
N GLY A 207 26.67 17.88 15.48
CA GLY A 207 27.08 16.86 16.46
C GLY A 207 25.92 16.01 16.96
N GLU A 208 26.21 15.12 17.89
CA GLU A 208 25.20 14.25 18.47
C GLU A 208 24.59 14.82 19.76
N PRO A 209 23.31 14.52 20.07
CA PRO A 209 22.42 13.67 19.30
C PRO A 209 21.78 14.40 18.11
N PHE A 210 21.60 13.69 16.99
CA PHE A 210 20.76 14.13 15.89
C PHE A 210 19.45 13.33 15.86
N THR A 211 18.43 13.89 15.24
CA THR A 211 17.13 13.25 15.08
C THR A 211 16.95 12.76 13.66
N VAL A 212 16.19 11.65 13.47
CA VAL A 212 15.69 11.30 12.15
C VAL A 212 14.58 12.30 11.81
N ARG A 213 14.68 12.91 10.64
CA ARG A 213 13.66 13.85 10.16
C ARG A 213 12.31 13.16 10.06
N PRO A 214 11.21 13.81 10.46
CA PRO A 214 9.89 13.22 10.28
C PRO A 214 9.61 13.00 8.78
N THR A 215 8.93 11.91 8.48
CA THR A 215 8.41 11.68 7.13
C THR A 215 7.33 12.71 6.79
N PRO A 216 7.27 13.21 5.55
CA PRO A 216 6.15 14.04 5.12
C PRO A 216 4.83 13.24 5.03
N TRP A 217 4.89 11.90 5.03
CA TRP A 217 3.75 11.02 4.81
C TRP A 217 3.22 10.43 6.12
N GLY A 218 2.57 11.26 6.92
CA GLY A 218 2.06 10.85 8.25
C GLY A 218 0.64 10.30 8.26
N LEU A 219 -0.06 10.31 7.11
CA LEU A 219 -1.43 9.82 7.01
C LEU A 219 -1.52 8.30 7.04
N ASP A 220 -2.59 7.81 7.65
CA ASP A 220 -3.05 6.43 7.56
C ASP A 220 -4.51 6.44 7.10
N LEU A 221 -4.76 6.08 5.84
CA LEU A 221 -6.11 6.08 5.25
C LEU A 221 -7.09 5.25 6.09
N ASN A 222 -6.61 4.17 6.73
CA ASN A 222 -7.43 3.36 7.64
C ASN A 222 -7.66 4.02 9.01
N ARG A 223 -7.29 5.28 9.19
CA ARG A 223 -7.65 6.14 10.34
C ARG A 223 -8.51 7.32 9.92
N ASN A 224 -8.74 7.48 8.61
CA ASN A 224 -9.52 8.59 8.07
C ASN A 224 -10.99 8.25 7.80
N PHE A 225 -11.40 6.97 7.85
CA PHE A 225 -12.80 6.57 7.75
C PHE A 225 -13.64 7.17 8.87
N PRO A 226 -14.91 7.54 8.62
CA PRO A 226 -15.78 8.20 9.62
C PRO A 226 -15.98 7.40 10.90
N SER A 227 -15.99 6.05 10.79
CA SER A 227 -16.13 5.16 11.95
C SER A 227 -14.92 5.28 12.86
N GLN A 228 -15.17 5.63 14.15
CA GLN A 228 -14.15 5.78 15.19
C GLN A 228 -13.14 6.92 14.95
N TRP A 229 -13.34 7.78 13.96
CA TRP A 229 -12.51 8.95 13.79
C TRP A 229 -12.68 9.94 14.95
N HIS A 230 -11.59 10.56 15.37
CA HIS A 230 -11.61 11.67 16.34
C HIS A 230 -10.38 12.58 16.11
N PRO A 231 -10.44 13.88 16.50
CA PRO A 231 -9.41 14.87 16.16
C PRO A 231 -8.00 14.60 16.69
N LYS A 232 -7.84 13.64 17.58
CA LYS A 232 -6.54 13.26 18.18
C LYS A 232 -6.03 11.91 17.64
N ILE A 233 -6.70 11.32 16.65
CA ILE A 233 -6.23 10.05 16.08
C ILE A 233 -5.00 10.31 15.22
N ARG A 234 -3.92 9.59 15.50
CA ARG A 234 -2.67 9.76 14.76
C ARG A 234 -2.87 9.26 13.31
N GLY A 235 -2.52 10.10 12.35
CA GLY A 235 -2.66 9.78 10.92
C GLY A 235 -4.08 9.91 10.38
N GLY A 236 -5.04 10.45 11.15
CA GLY A 236 -6.45 10.50 10.79
C GLY A 236 -6.85 11.61 9.81
N GLY A 237 -5.90 12.43 9.37
CA GLY A 237 -6.18 13.57 8.49
C GLY A 237 -6.90 14.72 9.22
N ASP A 238 -7.36 15.69 8.47
CA ASP A 238 -7.91 16.94 8.99
C ASP A 238 -9.34 16.78 9.53
N TYR A 239 -10.12 15.90 8.89
CA TYR A 239 -11.48 15.52 9.29
C TYR A 239 -11.82 14.13 8.72
N PRO A 240 -12.91 13.48 9.17
CA PRO A 240 -13.27 12.16 8.65
C PRO A 240 -13.55 12.22 7.14
N ALA A 241 -12.99 11.28 6.39
CA ALA A 241 -13.01 11.24 4.93
C ALA A 241 -12.46 12.51 4.26
N SER A 242 -11.40 13.11 4.85
CA SER A 242 -10.65 14.21 4.23
C SER A 242 -9.83 13.75 3.03
N GLU A 243 -9.41 12.49 3.03
CA GLU A 243 -8.59 11.93 1.97
C GLU A 243 -9.45 11.44 0.81
N PRO A 244 -9.10 11.81 -0.45
CA PRO A 244 -9.93 11.47 -1.60
C PRO A 244 -10.17 9.97 -1.76
N GLU A 245 -9.16 9.13 -1.48
CA GLU A 245 -9.29 7.68 -1.56
C GLU A 245 -10.33 7.13 -0.58
N VAL A 246 -10.34 7.65 0.66
CA VAL A 246 -11.32 7.26 1.68
C VAL A 246 -12.71 7.80 1.32
N LYS A 247 -12.78 9.06 0.90
CA LYS A 247 -14.05 9.67 0.46
C LYS A 247 -14.69 8.87 -0.68
N ASN A 248 -13.90 8.48 -1.67
CA ASN A 248 -14.36 7.70 -2.81
C ASN A 248 -14.96 6.35 -2.36
N VAL A 249 -14.31 5.65 -1.44
CA VAL A 249 -14.85 4.39 -0.88
C VAL A 249 -16.13 4.63 -0.10
N VAL A 250 -16.19 5.66 0.77
CA VAL A 250 -17.37 5.99 1.58
C VAL A 250 -18.56 6.38 0.71
N ASP A 251 -18.34 7.15 -0.36
CA ASP A 251 -19.39 7.58 -1.27
C ASP A 251 -19.89 6.43 -2.18
N PHE A 252 -19.04 5.41 -2.40
CA PHE A 252 -19.37 4.26 -3.24
C PHE A 252 -20.19 3.19 -2.53
N ILE A 253 -19.97 2.96 -1.22
CA ILE A 253 -20.67 1.93 -0.42
C ILE A 253 -22.02 2.44 0.07
#